data_8410f8dca43da23d6902c2db0c7787c1
#
_entry.id   8410f8dca43da23d6902c2db0c7787c1
#
_cell.length_a   1.000
_cell.length_b   1.000
_cell.length_c   1.000
_cell.angle_alpha   90.00
_cell.angle_beta   90.00
_cell.angle_gamma   90.00
#
_symmetry.space_group_name_H-M   'P 1'
#
loop_
_entity.id
_entity.type
_entity.pdbx_description
1 polymer ?
#
loop_
_entity_poly.entity_id
_entity_poly.type
_entity_poly.pdbx_seq_one_letter_code
_entity_poly.pdbx_strand_id
1 'polypeptide(L)'
;PITFKEEKQMLNKAIIGKKVGMTQIFNADGKVIPCTVIEAGPCVVTQLKTEEKDGYNAVQFGFEDVKEARLNKPQKGHLKKAGDSLKKYLKEFRFEDCTPFQLGDVVKADMFVTGDYVDVTGTSKGKGYAGVIKRFNASRLKETHGTGPVHRHAGSMGACSDPSKIMKGKMMPGHLGAEQVTVQNLDVVKVDAELNLIAVCGAVPGLSLIHI
;
A
#
# COMPACT_ATOMS: atom_id res chain seq x y z
N PRO A 1 1.86 -18.46 27.80
CA PRO A 1 2.31 -17.39 26.92
C PRO A 1 2.25 -17.90 25.48
N ILE A 2 1.23 -17.41 24.76
CA ILE A 2 1.08 -17.70 23.34
C ILE A 2 1.99 -16.69 22.64
N THR A 3 3.17 -17.12 22.26
CA THR A 3 4.05 -16.39 21.35
C THR A 3 3.44 -16.47 19.95
N PHE A 4 2.75 -15.42 19.53
CA PHE A 4 2.49 -15.20 18.10
C PHE A 4 3.83 -14.92 17.44
N LYS A 5 4.44 -15.93 16.85
CA LYS A 5 5.41 -15.70 15.77
C LYS A 5 4.61 -15.08 14.63
N GLU A 6 4.81 -13.80 14.40
CA GLU A 6 4.46 -13.20 13.10
C GLU A 6 5.30 -13.96 12.06
N GLU A 7 4.69 -14.92 11.38
CA GLU A 7 5.23 -15.48 10.15
C GLU A 7 5.26 -14.33 9.15
N LYS A 8 6.42 -13.69 9.04
CA LYS A 8 6.65 -12.68 8.01
C LYS A 8 6.57 -13.42 6.68
N GLN A 9 5.47 -13.22 5.96
CA GLN A 9 5.33 -13.71 4.59
C GLN A 9 6.54 -13.27 3.78
N MET A 10 7.39 -14.22 3.44
CA MET A 10 8.50 -13.99 2.53
C MET A 10 7.94 -13.95 1.11
N LEU A 11 8.38 -12.99 0.33
CA LEU A 11 7.87 -12.71 -1.00
C LEU A 11 8.71 -13.42 -2.06
N ASN A 12 8.08 -13.94 -3.08
CA ASN A 12 8.78 -14.48 -4.26
C ASN A 12 8.92 -13.42 -5.36
N LYS A 13 7.95 -12.51 -5.45
CA LYS A 13 7.91 -11.42 -6.43
C LYS A 13 7.48 -10.13 -5.74
N ALA A 14 8.11 -9.01 -6.06
CA ALA A 14 7.69 -7.69 -5.59
C ALA A 14 8.14 -6.60 -6.55
N ILE A 15 7.35 -5.53 -6.66
CA ILE A 15 7.67 -4.37 -7.49
C ILE A 15 7.06 -3.10 -6.90
N ILE A 16 7.64 -1.96 -7.20
CA ILE A 16 7.04 -0.66 -6.89
C ILE A 16 6.31 -0.16 -8.14
N GLY A 17 5.08 0.29 -7.95
CA GLY A 17 4.28 0.81 -9.05
C GLY A 17 3.52 2.07 -8.68
N LYS A 18 2.96 2.71 -9.70
CA LYS A 18 2.16 3.93 -9.62
C LYS A 18 0.78 3.67 -10.20
N LYS A 19 -0.26 3.96 -9.42
CA LYS A 19 -1.65 3.81 -9.86
C LYS A 19 -1.97 4.83 -10.93
N VAL A 20 -2.25 4.38 -12.14
CA VAL A 20 -2.65 5.23 -13.27
C VAL A 20 -4.14 5.55 -13.18
N GLY A 21 -4.98 4.54 -13.14
CA GLY A 21 -6.44 4.72 -13.10
C GLY A 21 -7.17 3.40 -13.06
N MET A 22 -8.47 3.44 -13.28
CA MET A 22 -9.31 2.25 -13.40
C MET A 22 -9.95 2.19 -14.79
N THR A 23 -10.09 0.97 -15.28
CA THR A 23 -10.75 0.65 -16.53
C THR A 23 -11.52 -0.66 -16.40
N GLN A 24 -12.09 -1.14 -17.47
CA GLN A 24 -12.74 -2.43 -17.54
C GLN A 24 -12.20 -3.22 -18.73
N ILE A 25 -12.08 -4.52 -18.57
CA ILE A 25 -11.65 -5.47 -19.59
C ILE A 25 -12.77 -6.51 -19.76
N PHE A 26 -13.02 -6.93 -20.99
CA PHE A 26 -13.99 -7.98 -21.29
C PHE A 26 -13.25 -9.31 -21.44
N ASN A 27 -13.73 -10.34 -20.75
CA ASN A 27 -13.26 -11.70 -20.94
C ASN A 27 -13.81 -12.30 -22.25
N ALA A 28 -13.25 -13.43 -22.65
CA ALA A 28 -13.73 -14.22 -23.78
C ALA A 28 -15.22 -14.62 -23.65
N ASP A 29 -15.70 -14.80 -22.43
CA ASP A 29 -17.10 -15.10 -22.10
C ASP A 29 -18.04 -13.88 -22.13
N GLY A 30 -17.54 -12.69 -22.49
CA GLY A 30 -18.29 -11.43 -22.49
C GLY A 30 -18.52 -10.82 -21.09
N LYS A 31 -17.91 -11.37 -20.03
CA LYS A 31 -17.98 -10.79 -18.68
C LYS A 31 -17.08 -9.58 -18.54
N VAL A 32 -17.60 -8.54 -17.90
CA VAL A 32 -16.83 -7.32 -17.58
C VAL A 32 -16.01 -7.54 -16.31
N ILE A 33 -14.70 -7.32 -16.39
CA ILE A 33 -13.79 -7.33 -15.25
C ILE A 33 -13.35 -5.88 -14.97
N PRO A 34 -13.75 -5.28 -13.83
CA PRO A 34 -13.22 -4.00 -13.43
C PRO A 34 -11.76 -4.16 -13.01
N CYS A 35 -10.87 -3.36 -13.54
CA CYS A 35 -9.45 -3.46 -13.22
C CYS A 35 -8.81 -2.09 -12.98
N THR A 36 -7.78 -2.11 -12.15
CA THR A 36 -6.90 -0.96 -11.92
C THR A 36 -5.61 -1.15 -12.72
N VAL A 37 -5.24 -0.13 -13.48
CA VAL A 37 -3.98 -0.09 -14.22
C VAL A 37 -2.90 0.53 -13.34
N ILE A 38 -1.80 -0.18 -13.20
CA ILE A 38 -0.63 0.20 -12.41
C ILE A 38 0.58 0.22 -13.34
N GLU A 39 1.29 1.35 -13.40
CA GLU A 39 2.61 1.45 -14.01
C GLU A 39 3.63 0.83 -13.06
N ALA A 40 4.12 -0.37 -13.37
CA ALA A 40 4.97 -1.19 -12.50
C ALA A 40 6.40 -1.26 -13.05
N GLY A 41 7.27 -0.43 -12.52
CA GLY A 41 8.66 -0.34 -12.98
C GLY A 41 8.88 0.67 -14.12
N PRO A 42 10.09 0.76 -14.66
CA PRO A 42 11.28 0.00 -14.28
C PRO A 42 11.80 0.35 -12.87
N CYS A 43 12.05 -0.66 -12.05
CA CYS A 43 12.63 -0.51 -10.71
C CYS A 43 14.10 -0.91 -10.73
N VAL A 44 14.98 -0.14 -10.09
CA VAL A 44 16.42 -0.44 -10.00
C VAL A 44 16.71 -1.00 -8.61
N VAL A 45 17.50 -2.06 -8.53
CA VAL A 45 18.01 -2.60 -7.27
C VAL A 45 19.04 -1.64 -6.69
N THR A 46 18.72 -0.97 -5.59
CA THR A 46 19.58 0.04 -4.96
C THR A 46 20.43 -0.50 -3.83
N GLN A 47 19.97 -1.53 -3.13
CA GLN A 47 20.72 -2.18 -2.06
C GLN A 47 20.26 -3.63 -1.90
N LEU A 48 21.23 -4.51 -1.58
CA LEU A 48 20.99 -5.86 -1.14
C LEU A 48 21.33 -5.97 0.34
N LYS A 49 20.45 -6.58 1.11
CA LYS A 49 20.66 -6.89 2.53
C LYS A 49 20.75 -8.39 2.69
N THR A 50 21.74 -8.82 3.45
CA THR A 50 22.02 -10.23 3.72
C THR A 50 21.95 -10.51 5.21
N GLU A 51 21.64 -11.74 5.57
CA GLU A 51 21.52 -12.17 6.97
C GLU A 51 22.83 -11.96 7.74
N GLU A 52 23.99 -12.14 7.09
CA GLU A 52 25.30 -12.00 7.72
C GLU A 52 25.61 -10.54 8.15
N LYS A 53 25.17 -9.54 7.37
CA LYS A 53 25.50 -8.12 7.59
C LYS A 53 24.37 -7.37 8.28
N ASP A 54 23.14 -7.62 7.86
CA ASP A 54 21.96 -6.83 8.25
C ASP A 54 20.99 -7.62 9.16
N GLY A 55 21.23 -8.95 9.34
CA GLY A 55 20.40 -9.83 10.14
C GLY A 55 19.10 -10.29 9.46
N TYR A 56 18.91 -9.99 8.18
CA TYR A 56 17.77 -10.43 7.36
C TYR A 56 18.05 -10.27 5.87
N ASN A 57 17.37 -11.07 5.06
CA ASN A 57 17.45 -10.98 3.60
C ASN A 57 16.40 -10.00 3.06
N ALA A 58 16.83 -9.02 2.27
CA ALA A 58 15.94 -8.08 1.62
C ALA A 58 16.60 -7.41 0.39
N VAL A 59 15.77 -6.99 -0.55
CA VAL A 59 16.19 -6.21 -1.71
C VAL A 59 15.50 -4.85 -1.65
N GLN A 60 16.27 -3.79 -1.78
CA GLN A 60 15.74 -2.43 -1.87
C GLN A 60 15.61 -2.04 -3.33
N PHE A 61 14.38 -1.71 -3.73
CA PHE A 61 14.09 -1.18 -5.07
C PHE A 61 13.97 0.34 -5.05
N GLY A 62 14.46 0.97 -6.12
CA GLY A 62 14.28 2.39 -6.42
C GLY A 62 13.38 2.58 -7.61
N PHE A 63 12.41 3.50 -7.51
CA PHE A 63 11.42 3.81 -8.55
C PHE A 63 11.31 5.30 -8.79
N GLU A 64 10.99 5.70 -10.02
CA GLU A 64 10.85 7.07 -10.51
C GLU A 64 12.14 7.90 -10.40
N ASP A 65 12.65 8.38 -11.54
CA ASP A 65 13.86 9.19 -11.58
C ASP A 65 13.60 10.59 -11.01
N VAL A 66 14.60 11.13 -10.33
CA VAL A 66 14.52 12.45 -9.71
C VAL A 66 15.71 13.30 -10.08
N LYS A 67 15.49 14.60 -10.27
CA LYS A 67 16.54 15.57 -10.53
C LYS A 67 17.48 15.69 -9.31
N GLU A 68 18.75 15.77 -9.55
CA GLU A 68 19.79 15.85 -8.51
C GLU A 68 19.55 16.95 -7.46
N ALA A 69 19.00 18.09 -7.89
CA ALA A 69 18.71 19.22 -7.01
C ALA A 69 17.63 18.93 -5.94
N ARG A 70 16.83 17.85 -6.11
CA ARG A 70 15.79 17.45 -5.16
C ARG A 70 16.25 16.44 -4.11
N LEU A 71 17.49 15.96 -4.20
CA LEU A 71 18.07 15.00 -3.26
C LEU A 71 19.12 15.66 -2.36
N ASN A 72 19.08 15.29 -1.08
CA ASN A 72 20.09 15.69 -0.12
C ASN A 72 21.40 14.91 -0.30
N LYS A 73 22.54 15.47 0.18
CA LYS A 73 23.86 14.82 0.10
C LYS A 73 23.89 13.37 0.62
N PRO A 74 23.28 13.04 1.78
CA PRO A 74 23.23 11.64 2.27
C PRO A 74 22.49 10.70 1.32
N GLN A 75 21.36 11.15 0.75
CA GLN A 75 20.57 10.35 -0.20
C GLN A 75 21.35 10.06 -1.49
N LYS A 76 22.06 11.07 -2.01
CA LYS A 76 22.96 10.89 -3.16
C LYS A 76 24.08 9.89 -2.85
N GLY A 77 24.67 9.98 -1.64
CA GLY A 77 25.71 9.04 -1.20
C GLY A 77 25.21 7.61 -1.07
N HIS A 78 23.96 7.42 -0.63
CA HIS A 78 23.32 6.11 -0.55
C HIS A 78 23.12 5.48 -1.94
N LEU A 79 22.57 6.26 -2.88
CA LEU A 79 22.26 5.79 -4.24
C LEU A 79 23.50 5.56 -5.12
N LYS A 80 24.63 6.26 -4.88
CA LYS A 80 25.88 6.07 -5.62
C LYS A 80 26.40 4.63 -5.61
N LYS A 81 26.05 3.84 -4.59
CA LYS A 81 26.45 2.42 -4.50
C LYS A 81 25.78 1.53 -5.56
N ALA A 82 24.62 1.95 -6.04
CA ALA A 82 23.83 1.21 -7.05
C ALA A 82 23.99 1.77 -8.48
N GLY A 83 24.90 2.73 -8.68
CA GLY A 83 25.09 3.43 -9.94
C GLY A 83 24.65 4.90 -9.88
N ASP A 84 24.68 5.60 -11.01
CA ASP A 84 24.34 7.03 -11.08
C ASP A 84 22.83 7.32 -11.17
N SER A 85 21.98 6.30 -11.05
CA SER A 85 20.52 6.47 -11.15
C SER A 85 19.95 7.02 -9.83
N LEU A 86 19.49 8.27 -9.86
CA LEU A 86 18.86 8.91 -8.71
C LEU A 86 17.36 8.59 -8.69
N LYS A 87 16.91 7.82 -7.67
CA LYS A 87 15.54 7.37 -7.53
C LYS A 87 14.82 8.13 -6.42
N LYS A 88 13.53 8.39 -6.65
CA LYS A 88 12.67 9.16 -5.72
C LYS A 88 12.09 8.30 -4.61
N TYR A 89 11.60 7.12 -4.94
CA TYR A 89 10.98 6.20 -4.01
C TYR A 89 11.88 5.00 -3.78
N LEU A 90 12.18 4.73 -2.52
CA LEU A 90 12.95 3.57 -2.10
C LEU A 90 12.07 2.72 -1.18
N LYS A 91 12.00 1.43 -1.45
CA LYS A 91 11.26 0.47 -0.63
C LYS A 91 12.00 -0.85 -0.55
N GLU A 92 12.05 -1.43 0.64
CA GLU A 92 12.62 -2.75 0.88
C GLU A 92 11.53 -3.81 0.83
N PHE A 93 11.87 -4.93 0.19
CA PHE A 93 11.07 -6.13 0.17
C PHE A 93 11.89 -7.29 0.69
N ARG A 94 11.33 -8.09 1.56
CA ARG A 94 11.95 -9.29 2.10
C ARG A 94 11.66 -10.47 1.19
N PHE A 95 12.71 -11.05 0.65
CA PHE A 95 12.65 -12.24 -0.18
C PHE A 95 13.20 -13.44 0.59
N GLU A 96 12.76 -14.65 0.22
CA GLU A 96 13.35 -15.89 0.72
C GLU A 96 14.77 -16.02 0.23
N ASP A 97 14.97 -15.74 -1.06
CA ASP A 97 16.27 -15.80 -1.72
C ASP A 97 16.56 -14.49 -2.46
N CYS A 98 17.68 -13.86 -2.11
CA CYS A 98 18.15 -12.63 -2.73
C CYS A 98 19.24 -12.88 -3.79
N THR A 99 19.67 -14.12 -3.99
CA THR A 99 20.75 -14.49 -4.93
C THR A 99 20.49 -14.09 -6.39
N PRO A 100 19.23 -14.10 -6.90
CA PRO A 100 18.95 -13.71 -8.28
C PRO A 100 19.18 -12.21 -8.57
N PHE A 101 19.25 -11.38 -7.54
CA PHE A 101 19.33 -9.93 -7.71
C PHE A 101 20.75 -9.42 -7.54
N GLN A 102 21.17 -8.51 -8.43
CA GLN A 102 22.44 -7.80 -8.34
C GLN A 102 22.19 -6.28 -8.19
N LEU A 103 23.18 -5.57 -7.63
CA LEU A 103 23.12 -4.11 -7.53
C LEU A 103 23.07 -3.50 -8.93
N GLY A 104 22.09 -2.62 -9.16
CA GLY A 104 21.89 -1.96 -10.45
C GLY A 104 20.97 -2.71 -11.41
N ASP A 105 20.54 -3.93 -11.10
CA ASP A 105 19.59 -4.67 -11.93
C ASP A 105 18.27 -3.91 -12.09
N VAL A 106 17.66 -4.05 -13.27
CA VAL A 106 16.40 -3.41 -13.60
C VAL A 106 15.28 -4.45 -13.62
N VAL A 107 14.36 -4.33 -12.69
CA VAL A 107 13.16 -5.16 -12.57
C VAL A 107 11.99 -4.47 -13.24
N LYS A 108 11.28 -5.19 -14.11
CA LYS A 108 10.14 -4.71 -14.90
C LYS A 108 8.87 -5.50 -14.58
N ALA A 109 7.77 -5.10 -15.22
CA ALA A 109 6.47 -5.75 -15.06
C ALA A 109 6.43 -7.21 -15.53
N ASP A 110 7.37 -7.64 -16.37
CA ASP A 110 7.52 -9.01 -16.91
C ASP A 110 7.75 -10.09 -15.84
N MET A 111 8.14 -9.68 -14.62
CA MET A 111 8.20 -10.58 -13.47
C MET A 111 6.85 -11.23 -13.16
N PHE A 112 5.73 -10.57 -13.47
CA PHE A 112 4.37 -11.06 -13.20
C PHE A 112 3.75 -11.71 -14.43
N VAL A 113 2.92 -12.71 -14.17
CA VAL A 113 2.19 -13.44 -15.23
C VAL A 113 0.69 -13.26 -15.00
N THR A 114 -0.09 -13.27 -16.09
CA THR A 114 -1.55 -13.26 -16.01
C THR A 114 -2.06 -14.46 -15.20
N GLY A 115 -2.91 -14.21 -14.21
CA GLY A 115 -3.41 -15.21 -13.27
C GLY A 115 -2.63 -15.29 -11.96
N ASP A 116 -1.53 -14.55 -11.79
CA ASP A 116 -0.87 -14.41 -10.49
C ASP A 116 -1.80 -13.69 -9.50
N TYR A 117 -1.72 -14.07 -8.22
CA TYR A 117 -2.36 -13.36 -7.11
C TYR A 117 -1.37 -12.39 -6.49
N VAL A 118 -1.80 -11.14 -6.31
CA VAL A 118 -0.94 -10.09 -5.77
C VAL A 118 -1.59 -9.35 -4.61
N ASP A 119 -0.78 -8.95 -3.65
CA ASP A 119 -1.16 -8.06 -2.55
C ASP A 119 -0.71 -6.64 -2.88
N VAL A 120 -1.64 -5.71 -2.91
CA VAL A 120 -1.34 -4.31 -3.25
C VAL A 120 -1.39 -3.44 -2.01
N THR A 121 -0.25 -2.92 -1.62
CA THR A 121 -0.10 -2.00 -0.49
C THR A 121 0.03 -0.57 -0.99
N GLY A 122 -0.80 0.32 -0.46
CA GLY A 122 -0.74 1.74 -0.81
C GLY A 122 -1.28 2.62 0.32
N THR A 123 -1.11 3.94 0.15
CA THR A 123 -1.68 4.92 1.08
C THR A 123 -3.10 5.23 0.68
N SER A 124 -4.06 5.02 1.59
CA SER A 124 -5.47 5.29 1.35
C SER A 124 -5.76 6.79 1.16
N LYS A 125 -6.89 7.13 0.53
CA LYS A 125 -7.31 8.53 0.39
C LYS A 125 -7.57 9.14 1.77
N GLY A 126 -7.00 10.30 2.05
CA GLY A 126 -7.25 11.06 3.27
C GLY A 126 -8.69 11.60 3.30
N LYS A 127 -9.37 11.44 4.44
CA LYS A 127 -10.74 11.92 4.68
C LYS A 127 -10.80 12.97 5.80
N GLY A 128 -9.62 13.38 6.28
CA GLY A 128 -9.47 14.37 7.35
C GLY A 128 -10.00 13.89 8.70
N TYR A 129 -10.39 14.82 9.56
CA TYR A 129 -11.02 14.51 10.84
C TYR A 129 -12.46 14.05 10.62
N ALA A 130 -12.77 12.84 11.06
CA ALA A 130 -14.06 12.20 10.84
C ALA A 130 -14.73 11.82 12.17
N GLY A 131 -16.04 12.01 12.22
CA GLY A 131 -16.86 11.57 13.35
C GLY A 131 -16.96 10.04 13.45
N VAL A 132 -17.43 9.56 14.58
CA VAL A 132 -17.52 8.12 14.91
C VAL A 132 -18.33 7.35 13.88
N ILE A 133 -19.43 7.91 13.39
CA ILE A 133 -20.27 7.28 12.39
C ILE A 133 -19.53 7.03 11.09
N LYS A 134 -18.82 8.02 10.57
CA LYS A 134 -18.03 7.89 9.32
C LYS A 134 -16.80 7.01 9.51
N ARG A 135 -16.14 7.11 10.68
CA ARG A 135 -14.87 6.43 10.94
C ARG A 135 -15.04 4.95 11.23
N PHE A 136 -16.08 4.59 12.00
CA PHE A 136 -16.31 3.22 12.49
C PHE A 136 -17.64 2.63 12.02
N ASN A 137 -18.36 3.32 11.14
CA ASN A 137 -19.68 2.90 10.66
C ASN A 137 -20.67 2.66 11.81
N ALA A 138 -20.56 3.45 12.88
CA ALA A 138 -21.45 3.36 14.03
C ALA A 138 -22.88 3.82 13.68
N SER A 139 -23.87 3.26 14.37
CA SER A 139 -25.27 3.66 14.20
C SER A 139 -25.50 5.09 14.67
N ARG A 140 -26.31 5.83 13.92
CA ARG A 140 -26.80 7.15 14.32
C ARG A 140 -28.12 7.03 15.06
N LEU A 141 -28.41 8.02 15.91
CA LEU A 141 -29.72 8.15 16.53
C LEU A 141 -30.76 8.62 15.53
N LYS A 142 -32.03 8.31 15.79
CA LYS A 142 -33.17 8.78 15.00
C LYS A 142 -33.29 10.32 15.11
N GLU A 143 -33.83 10.95 14.08
CA GLU A 143 -34.02 12.42 14.04
C GLU A 143 -35.36 12.87 14.65
N THR A 144 -36.17 11.92 15.10
CA THR A 144 -37.52 12.14 15.61
C THR A 144 -37.69 11.55 17.03
N HIS A 145 -38.85 11.68 17.62
CA HIS A 145 -39.22 11.14 18.94
C HIS A 145 -38.35 11.66 20.08
N GLY A 146 -38.09 12.97 20.12
CA GLY A 146 -37.44 13.66 21.24
C GLY A 146 -35.95 13.43 21.38
N THR A 147 -35.27 12.95 20.34
CA THR A 147 -33.84 12.68 20.38
C THR A 147 -32.97 13.94 20.61
N GLY A 148 -33.46 15.13 20.22
CA GLY A 148 -32.71 16.38 20.34
C GLY A 148 -31.49 16.46 19.37
N PRO A 149 -30.58 17.42 19.55
CA PRO A 149 -29.49 17.70 18.60
C PRO A 149 -28.27 16.77 18.77
N VAL A 150 -28.47 15.47 19.09
CA VAL A 150 -27.38 14.51 19.39
C VAL A 150 -27.28 13.36 18.40
N HIS A 151 -27.82 13.54 17.19
CA HIS A 151 -27.98 12.46 16.20
C HIS A 151 -26.69 11.78 15.76
N ARG A 152 -25.58 12.52 15.73
CA ARG A 152 -24.29 12.03 15.23
C ARG A 152 -23.18 12.00 16.28
N HIS A 153 -23.53 12.00 17.53
CA HIS A 153 -22.61 11.98 18.66
C HIS A 153 -22.04 10.56 18.92
N ALA A 154 -20.94 10.53 19.68
CA ALA A 154 -20.25 9.27 19.99
C ALA A 154 -21.03 8.37 20.98
N GLY A 155 -22.06 8.91 21.64
CA GLY A 155 -22.84 8.21 22.65
C GLY A 155 -22.12 8.11 23.99
N SER A 156 -22.51 7.16 24.82
CA SER A 156 -21.92 6.96 26.14
C SER A 156 -20.41 6.66 26.07
N MET A 157 -19.64 7.23 27.01
CA MET A 157 -18.20 6.99 27.11
C MET A 157 -17.86 5.79 27.99
N GLY A 158 -18.81 5.26 28.76
CA GLY A 158 -18.61 4.10 29.64
C GLY A 158 -19.49 4.15 30.89
N ALA A 159 -19.19 3.28 31.85
CA ALA A 159 -19.82 3.28 33.15
C ALA A 159 -19.37 4.49 34.00
N CYS A 160 -20.14 4.84 35.02
CA CYS A 160 -19.93 6.04 35.83
C CYS A 160 -18.73 5.92 36.79
N SER A 161 -18.97 5.76 38.10
CA SER A 161 -17.96 5.85 39.15
C SER A 161 -16.97 4.69 39.14
N ASP A 162 -17.37 3.54 38.67
CA ASP A 162 -16.51 2.36 38.51
C ASP A 162 -16.55 1.87 37.04
N PRO A 163 -15.45 1.93 36.30
CA PRO A 163 -14.04 2.17 36.64
C PRO A 163 -13.58 3.65 36.64
N SER A 164 -14.45 4.64 36.56
CA SER A 164 -14.15 6.09 36.52
C SER A 164 -13.21 6.52 35.41
N LYS A 165 -13.11 5.75 34.33
CA LYS A 165 -12.25 6.02 33.17
C LYS A 165 -12.87 5.51 31.88
N ILE A 166 -12.44 6.08 30.77
CA ILE A 166 -12.73 5.56 29.44
C ILE A 166 -11.75 4.43 29.14
N MET A 167 -12.26 3.29 28.72
CA MET A 167 -11.44 2.12 28.39
C MET A 167 -10.63 2.37 27.11
N LYS A 168 -9.45 1.74 27.03
CA LYS A 168 -8.62 1.74 25.81
C LYS A 168 -9.40 1.14 24.65
N GLY A 169 -9.17 1.65 23.43
CA GLY A 169 -9.85 1.16 22.22
C GLY A 169 -11.27 1.70 22.00
N LYS A 170 -11.76 2.62 22.87
CA LYS A 170 -13.06 3.28 22.66
C LYS A 170 -13.09 4.01 21.33
N MET A 171 -14.09 3.74 20.52
CA MET A 171 -14.31 4.39 19.23
C MET A 171 -14.63 5.87 19.41
N MET A 172 -13.73 6.73 18.93
CA MET A 172 -13.85 8.19 19.02
C MET A 172 -13.57 8.85 17.68
N PRO A 173 -14.04 10.10 17.46
CA PRO A 173 -13.69 10.85 16.26
C PRO A 173 -12.18 11.06 16.18
N GLY A 174 -11.67 11.19 14.96
CA GLY A 174 -10.26 11.37 14.72
C GLY A 174 -9.90 11.33 13.24
N HIS A 175 -8.63 11.30 12.94
CA HIS A 175 -8.13 11.21 11.56
C HIS A 175 -8.58 9.91 10.90
N LEU A 176 -9.04 10.01 9.64
CA LEU A 176 -9.47 8.88 8.83
C LEU A 176 -8.78 8.93 7.47
N GLY A 177 -8.27 7.78 7.03
CA GLY A 177 -7.52 7.66 5.78
C GLY A 177 -6.10 8.22 5.88
N ALA A 178 -5.43 8.34 4.74
CA ALA A 178 -3.99 8.65 4.62
C ALA A 178 -3.11 7.67 5.43
N GLU A 179 -3.56 6.45 5.56
CA GLU A 179 -2.86 5.34 6.23
C GLU A 179 -2.48 4.26 5.23
N GLN A 180 -1.46 3.48 5.55
CA GLN A 180 -1.06 2.35 4.74
C GLN A 180 -2.10 1.23 4.87
N VAL A 181 -2.62 0.78 3.72
CA VAL A 181 -3.60 -0.29 3.62
C VAL A 181 -3.14 -1.29 2.58
N THR A 182 -3.28 -2.58 2.86
CA THR A 182 -3.00 -3.66 1.92
C THR A 182 -4.32 -4.33 1.52
N VAL A 183 -4.57 -4.42 0.23
CA VAL A 183 -5.64 -5.25 -0.34
C VAL A 183 -5.00 -6.52 -0.86
N GLN A 184 -5.47 -7.64 -0.35
CA GLN A 184 -4.89 -8.96 -0.57
C GLN A 184 -5.61 -9.74 -1.68
N ASN A 185 -4.91 -10.70 -2.27
CA ASN A 185 -5.46 -11.69 -3.20
C ASN A 185 -6.16 -11.07 -4.42
N LEU A 186 -5.52 -10.10 -5.07
CA LEU A 186 -6.02 -9.51 -6.31
C LEU A 186 -5.43 -10.25 -7.52
N ASP A 187 -6.29 -10.64 -8.48
CA ASP A 187 -5.88 -11.32 -9.70
C ASP A 187 -5.19 -10.36 -10.66
N VAL A 188 -4.08 -10.78 -11.25
CA VAL A 188 -3.45 -10.09 -12.38
C VAL A 188 -4.18 -10.48 -13.66
N VAL A 189 -4.93 -9.53 -14.24
CA VAL A 189 -5.76 -9.76 -15.44
C VAL A 189 -4.93 -9.68 -16.71
N LYS A 190 -4.01 -8.71 -16.79
CA LYS A 190 -3.16 -8.50 -17.95
C LYS A 190 -1.83 -7.86 -17.55
N VAL A 191 -0.75 -8.29 -18.18
CA VAL A 191 0.58 -7.68 -18.08
C VAL A 191 1.02 -7.19 -19.45
N ASP A 192 1.50 -5.97 -19.52
CA ASP A 192 2.10 -5.37 -20.72
C ASP A 192 3.55 -5.02 -20.40
N ALA A 193 4.46 -5.83 -20.92
CA ALA A 193 5.89 -5.69 -20.66
C ALA A 193 6.52 -4.49 -21.41
N GLU A 194 5.96 -4.07 -22.56
CA GLU A 194 6.48 -2.95 -23.34
C GLU A 194 6.23 -1.62 -22.65
N LEU A 195 5.02 -1.44 -22.12
CA LEU A 195 4.61 -0.23 -21.39
C LEU A 195 4.84 -0.31 -19.89
N ASN A 196 5.33 -1.45 -19.38
CA ASN A 196 5.47 -1.73 -17.94
C ASN A 196 4.16 -1.53 -17.17
N LEU A 197 3.04 -1.99 -17.70
CA LEU A 197 1.73 -1.89 -17.10
C LEU A 197 1.24 -3.25 -16.58
N ILE A 198 0.63 -3.21 -15.40
CA ILE A 198 -0.07 -4.36 -14.83
C ILE A 198 -1.52 -3.94 -14.59
N ALA A 199 -2.46 -4.73 -15.11
CA ALA A 199 -3.88 -4.59 -14.83
C ALA A 199 -4.29 -5.59 -13.74
N VAL A 200 -4.69 -5.10 -12.59
CA VAL A 200 -5.11 -5.89 -11.44
C VAL A 200 -6.61 -5.80 -11.26
N CYS A 201 -7.27 -6.94 -11.02
CA CYS A 201 -8.72 -7.00 -10.81
C CYS A 201 -9.13 -6.19 -9.57
N GLY A 202 -10.15 -5.34 -9.73
CA GLY A 202 -10.72 -4.57 -8.63
C GLY A 202 -10.04 -3.24 -8.34
N ALA A 203 -10.30 -2.71 -7.15
CA ALA A 203 -9.81 -1.40 -6.71
C ALA A 203 -8.57 -1.54 -5.82
N VAL A 204 -7.60 -0.64 -6.01
CA VAL A 204 -6.41 -0.55 -5.17
C VAL A 204 -6.39 0.75 -4.37
N PRO A 205 -5.72 0.78 -3.20
CA PRO A 205 -5.63 1.98 -2.37
C PRO A 205 -4.97 3.16 -3.12
N GLY A 206 -5.28 4.36 -2.69
CA GLY A 206 -4.60 5.58 -3.13
C GLY A 206 -5.34 6.42 -4.15
N LEU A 207 -4.72 7.56 -4.47
CA LEU A 207 -5.17 8.48 -5.51
C LEU A 207 -4.84 7.91 -6.89
N SER A 208 -5.70 8.17 -7.85
CA SER A 208 -5.43 7.92 -9.26
C SER A 208 -4.78 9.18 -9.88
N LEU A 209 -3.89 8.99 -10.84
CA LEU A 209 -3.26 10.10 -11.56
C LEU A 209 -4.27 10.99 -12.30
N ILE A 210 -5.43 10.45 -12.65
CA ILE A 210 -6.52 11.21 -13.30
C ILE A 210 -6.99 12.38 -12.43
N HIS A 211 -6.83 12.29 -11.10
CA HIS A 211 -7.27 13.33 -10.15
C HIS A 211 -6.17 14.32 -9.77
N ILE A 212 -5.00 14.20 -10.35
CA ILE A 212 -3.88 15.14 -10.19
C ILE A 212 -3.89 16.15 -11.31
#